data_3e01f16a90d26414b5f24fe6044a7eb4
#
_entry.id   3e01f16a90d26414b5f24fe6044a7eb4
#
_cell.length_a   1.000
_cell.length_b   1.000
_cell.length_c   1.000
_cell.angle_alpha   90.00
_cell.angle_beta   90.00
_cell.angle_gamma   90.00
#
_symmetry.space_group_name_H-M   'P 1'
#
loop_
_entity.id
_entity.type
_entity.pdbx_description
1 polymer ?
#
loop_
_entity_poly.entity_id
_entity_poly.type
_entity_poly.pdbx_seq_one_letter_code
_entity_poly.pdbx_strand_id
1 'polypeptide(L)'
;MDYLKRIADEQLRLKMEAFGAALIVGPKGCGKTTTAKQHVKSYIEFQDEDERENYLLIANTHPSDLLKGLKPRLFDEWQDAPKIWGAIRKDVDDSGEVGQYILTGSSSAAVDTPHTGTLRISRMKMYPMSLYESKESNGEVSLLELFEHSDSFETCKSNMSIDDIKFTICRGGWPASLRGKSDNAKLAIVKDLFSQTCAVDISKIDSVKRNATW
;
A
#
# COMPACT_ATOMS: atom_id res chain seq x y z
N MET A 1 -6.17 4.02 -17.27
CA MET A 1 -4.89 4.67 -16.90
C MET A 1 -3.94 3.54 -16.57
N ASP A 2 -2.80 3.53 -17.22
CA ASP A 2 -1.79 2.51 -17.00
C ASP A 2 -1.21 2.62 -15.58
N TYR A 3 -0.67 1.52 -15.07
CA TYR A 3 -0.01 1.51 -13.77
C TYR A 3 1.21 2.43 -13.78
N LEU A 4 1.27 3.32 -12.81
CA LEU A 4 2.46 4.15 -12.59
C LEU A 4 3.38 3.42 -11.61
N LYS A 5 4.59 3.11 -12.07
CA LYS A 5 5.59 2.42 -11.26
C LYS A 5 5.85 3.18 -9.96
N ARG A 6 5.92 2.44 -8.84
CA ARG A 6 6.12 2.98 -7.51
C ARG A 6 7.53 2.68 -7.02
N ILE A 7 8.07 3.54 -6.19
CA ILE A 7 9.31 3.23 -5.44
C ILE A 7 9.10 1.96 -4.59
N ALA A 8 7.89 1.77 -4.11
CA ALA A 8 7.48 0.57 -3.38
C ALA A 8 7.64 -0.74 -4.17
N ASP A 9 7.59 -0.73 -5.51
CA ASP A 9 7.74 -1.94 -6.34
C ASP A 9 9.09 -2.61 -6.13
N GLU A 10 10.16 -1.82 -6.10
CA GLU A 10 11.50 -2.34 -5.92
C GLU A 10 11.74 -2.86 -4.51
N GLN A 11 11.22 -2.15 -3.52
CA GLN A 11 11.24 -2.61 -2.13
C GLN A 11 10.46 -3.92 -1.95
N LEU A 12 9.29 -4.04 -2.60
CA LEU A 12 8.49 -5.24 -2.56
C LEU A 12 9.21 -6.42 -3.22
N ARG A 13 9.81 -6.21 -4.39
CA ARG A 13 10.60 -7.21 -5.09
C ARG A 13 11.72 -7.77 -4.21
N LEU A 14 12.51 -6.88 -3.60
CA LEU A 14 13.59 -7.29 -2.69
C LEU A 14 13.06 -8.10 -1.49
N LYS A 15 11.92 -7.70 -0.92
CA LYS A 15 11.31 -8.46 0.19
C LYS A 15 10.81 -9.82 -0.24
N MET A 16 10.25 -9.93 -1.44
CA MET A 16 9.80 -11.21 -1.99
C MET A 16 10.96 -12.14 -2.36
N GLU A 17 12.13 -11.61 -2.68
CA GLU A 17 13.35 -12.39 -2.89
C GLU A 17 13.96 -12.91 -1.57
N ALA A 18 13.72 -12.22 -0.45
CA ALA A 18 14.37 -12.51 0.83
C ALA A 18 13.47 -13.24 1.85
N PHE A 19 12.15 -13.11 1.75
CA PHE A 19 11.19 -13.61 2.74
C PHE A 19 10.09 -14.44 2.08
N GLY A 20 9.48 -15.36 2.82
CA GLY A 20 8.37 -16.17 2.32
C GLY A 20 7.12 -15.36 1.99
N ALA A 21 6.89 -14.27 2.72
CA ALA A 21 5.79 -13.35 2.47
C ALA A 21 6.17 -11.89 2.75
N ALA A 22 5.42 -10.96 2.13
CA ALA A 22 5.52 -9.53 2.37
C ALA A 22 4.16 -8.93 2.76
N LEU A 23 4.14 -8.09 3.80
CA LEU A 23 2.98 -7.30 4.20
C LEU A 23 3.18 -5.84 3.82
N ILE A 24 2.30 -5.31 2.99
CA ILE A 24 2.24 -3.90 2.60
C ILE A 24 1.23 -3.19 3.49
N VAL A 25 1.69 -2.26 4.30
CA VAL A 25 0.83 -1.40 5.13
C VAL A 25 0.92 0.04 4.67
N GLY A 26 -0.14 0.79 4.82
CA GLY A 26 -0.16 2.20 4.43
C GLY A 26 -1.56 2.79 4.47
N PRO A 27 -1.69 4.12 4.31
CA PRO A 27 -2.98 4.79 4.37
C PRO A 27 -3.94 4.29 3.28
N LYS A 28 -5.23 4.39 3.56
CA LYS A 28 -6.28 4.02 2.60
C LYS A 28 -6.13 4.85 1.32
N GLY A 29 -6.28 4.19 0.16
CA GLY A 29 -6.20 4.87 -1.14
C GLY A 29 -4.77 5.17 -1.64
N CYS A 30 -3.68 4.83 -0.93
CA CYS A 30 -2.31 5.06 -1.42
C CYS A 30 -1.86 4.11 -2.54
N GLY A 31 -2.65 3.07 -2.86
CA GLY A 31 -2.41 2.18 -3.99
C GLY A 31 -1.85 0.79 -3.63
N LYS A 32 -1.93 0.34 -2.38
CA LYS A 32 -1.40 -0.97 -1.91
C LYS A 32 -1.84 -2.14 -2.78
N THR A 33 -3.15 -2.34 -2.91
CA THR A 33 -3.76 -3.41 -3.70
C THR A 33 -3.32 -3.37 -5.15
N THR A 34 -3.33 -2.16 -5.75
CA THR A 34 -2.94 -1.97 -7.16
C THR A 34 -1.47 -2.34 -7.38
N THR A 35 -0.58 -1.92 -6.47
CA THR A 35 0.84 -2.29 -6.51
C THR A 35 1.03 -3.77 -6.29
N ALA A 36 0.41 -4.36 -5.25
CA ALA A 36 0.50 -5.79 -4.99
C ALA A 36 0.08 -6.66 -6.19
N LYS A 37 -1.01 -6.29 -6.87
CA LYS A 37 -1.52 -6.99 -8.07
C LYS A 37 -0.53 -7.02 -9.23
N GLN A 38 0.45 -6.12 -9.31
CA GLN A 38 1.51 -6.17 -10.33
C GLN A 38 2.54 -7.28 -10.07
N HIS A 39 2.60 -7.82 -8.86
CA HIS A 39 3.62 -8.76 -8.42
C HIS A 39 3.10 -10.17 -8.13
N VAL A 40 1.82 -10.45 -8.41
CA VAL A 40 1.19 -11.75 -8.07
C VAL A 40 0.57 -12.42 -9.28
N LYS A 41 0.40 -13.74 -9.18
CA LYS A 41 -0.25 -14.58 -10.19
C LYS A 41 -1.69 -14.93 -9.83
N SER A 42 -2.07 -14.81 -8.56
CA SER A 42 -3.43 -14.98 -8.08
C SER A 42 -3.70 -14.12 -6.86
N TYR A 43 -4.97 -13.86 -6.57
CA TYR A 43 -5.34 -13.01 -5.43
C TYR A 43 -6.68 -13.42 -4.82
N ILE A 44 -6.86 -13.04 -3.56
CA ILE A 44 -8.13 -13.05 -2.81
C ILE A 44 -8.33 -11.65 -2.25
N GLU A 45 -9.49 -11.08 -2.47
CA GLU A 45 -9.94 -9.80 -1.92
C GLU A 45 -11.02 -10.09 -0.88
N PHE A 46 -10.71 -9.93 0.42
CA PHE A 46 -11.68 -10.22 1.49
C PHE A 46 -12.83 -9.20 1.57
N GLN A 47 -12.77 -8.15 0.77
CA GLN A 47 -13.83 -7.13 0.64
C GLN A 47 -14.62 -7.26 -0.66
N ASP A 48 -14.41 -8.32 -1.44
CA ASP A 48 -15.23 -8.64 -2.61
C ASP A 48 -16.63 -9.08 -2.14
N GLU A 49 -17.65 -8.28 -2.42
CA GLU A 49 -19.01 -8.50 -1.91
C GLU A 49 -19.61 -9.84 -2.35
N ASP A 50 -19.27 -10.33 -3.55
CA ASP A 50 -19.79 -11.58 -4.09
C ASP A 50 -19.22 -12.82 -3.40
N GLU A 51 -17.95 -12.78 -3.00
CA GLU A 51 -17.21 -13.92 -2.45
C GLU A 51 -16.87 -13.76 -0.96
N ARG A 52 -17.13 -12.62 -0.37
CA ARG A 52 -16.72 -12.26 0.99
C ARG A 52 -17.12 -13.31 2.03
N GLU A 53 -18.38 -13.69 2.06
CA GLU A 53 -18.90 -14.63 3.05
C GLU A 53 -18.24 -16.00 2.92
N ASN A 54 -18.04 -16.47 1.69
CA ASN A 54 -17.37 -17.73 1.37
C ASN A 54 -15.90 -17.71 1.82
N TYR A 55 -15.15 -16.65 1.45
CA TYR A 55 -13.76 -16.52 1.87
C TYR A 55 -13.60 -16.43 3.37
N LEU A 56 -14.46 -15.69 4.08
CA LEU A 56 -14.40 -15.58 5.53
C LEU A 56 -14.76 -16.90 6.21
N LEU A 57 -15.72 -17.66 5.68
CA LEU A 57 -16.06 -19.00 6.19
C LEU A 57 -14.86 -19.94 6.07
N ILE A 58 -14.23 -20.02 4.89
CA ILE A 58 -13.05 -20.86 4.65
C ILE A 58 -11.88 -20.39 5.52
N ALA A 59 -11.63 -19.08 5.61
CA ALA A 59 -10.57 -18.52 6.44
C ALA A 59 -10.75 -18.89 7.93
N ASN A 60 -11.99 -19.01 8.40
CA ASN A 60 -12.29 -19.36 9.79
C ASN A 60 -12.24 -20.85 10.08
N THR A 61 -12.52 -21.70 9.11
CA THR A 61 -12.59 -23.17 9.26
C THR A 61 -11.33 -23.88 8.79
N HIS A 62 -10.89 -23.59 7.55
CA HIS A 62 -9.77 -24.23 6.88
C HIS A 62 -8.91 -23.21 6.13
N PRO A 63 -8.23 -22.26 6.82
CA PRO A 63 -7.50 -21.16 6.17
C PRO A 63 -6.42 -21.64 5.19
N SER A 64 -5.87 -22.84 5.35
CA SER A 64 -4.91 -23.43 4.42
C SER A 64 -5.48 -23.70 3.02
N ASP A 65 -6.80 -23.84 2.89
CA ASP A 65 -7.41 -24.03 1.58
C ASP A 65 -7.34 -22.77 0.72
N LEU A 66 -7.35 -21.59 1.33
CA LEU A 66 -7.17 -20.33 0.64
C LEU A 66 -5.73 -20.12 0.12
N LEU A 67 -4.75 -20.86 0.64
CA LEU A 67 -3.36 -20.79 0.18
C LEU A 67 -3.14 -21.53 -1.16
N LYS A 68 -4.09 -22.38 -1.54
CA LYS A 68 -4.05 -23.13 -2.80
C LYS A 68 -4.30 -22.17 -3.97
N GLY A 69 -3.34 -22.07 -4.89
CA GLY A 69 -3.41 -21.21 -6.06
C GLY A 69 -2.03 -20.87 -6.59
N LEU A 70 -2.00 -20.14 -7.70
CA LEU A 70 -0.74 -19.70 -8.30
C LEU A 70 -0.02 -18.72 -7.40
N LYS A 71 1.25 -18.99 -7.12
CA LYS A 71 2.12 -18.13 -6.30
C LYS A 71 3.03 -17.26 -7.21
N PRO A 72 3.37 -16.04 -6.81
CA PRO A 72 2.95 -15.34 -5.59
C PRO A 72 1.44 -15.10 -5.54
N ARG A 73 0.85 -15.18 -4.33
CA ARG A 73 -0.59 -14.97 -4.11
C ARG A 73 -0.85 -13.82 -3.16
N LEU A 74 -1.79 -12.94 -3.52
CA LEU A 74 -2.19 -11.79 -2.72
C LEU A 74 -3.38 -12.14 -1.82
N PHE A 75 -3.33 -11.66 -0.59
CA PHE A 75 -4.45 -11.58 0.35
C PHE A 75 -4.69 -10.10 0.68
N ASP A 76 -5.69 -9.50 0.02
CA ASP A 76 -6.01 -8.08 0.16
C ASP A 76 -6.89 -7.86 1.40
N GLU A 77 -6.53 -6.84 2.20
CA GLU A 77 -7.16 -6.51 3.50
C GLU A 77 -7.20 -7.72 4.46
N TRP A 78 -6.04 -8.37 4.64
CA TRP A 78 -5.86 -9.60 5.42
C TRP A 78 -6.45 -9.55 6.84
N GLN A 79 -6.58 -8.37 7.45
CA GLN A 79 -7.12 -8.19 8.79
C GLN A 79 -8.59 -8.58 8.91
N ASP A 80 -9.33 -8.65 7.79
CA ASP A 80 -10.71 -9.15 7.77
C ASP A 80 -10.75 -10.67 7.99
N ALA A 81 -9.63 -11.37 7.73
CA ALA A 81 -9.46 -12.82 7.90
C ALA A 81 -8.18 -13.16 8.70
N PRO A 82 -8.07 -12.80 9.99
CA PRO A 82 -6.80 -12.82 10.74
C PRO A 82 -6.17 -14.21 10.88
N LYS A 83 -6.94 -15.30 10.77
CA LYS A 83 -6.40 -16.66 10.81
C LYS A 83 -5.50 -17.00 9.62
N ILE A 84 -5.63 -16.26 8.49
CA ILE A 84 -4.78 -16.45 7.32
C ILE A 84 -3.31 -16.19 7.64
N TRP A 85 -3.02 -15.30 8.58
CA TRP A 85 -1.66 -15.01 9.05
C TRP A 85 -0.94 -16.26 9.56
N GLY A 86 -1.62 -17.02 10.43
CA GLY A 86 -1.08 -18.27 10.97
C GLY A 86 -0.88 -19.35 9.92
N ALA A 87 -1.81 -19.45 8.96
CA ALA A 87 -1.73 -20.39 7.86
C ALA A 87 -0.55 -20.08 6.93
N ILE A 88 -0.39 -18.80 6.53
CA ILE A 88 0.74 -18.35 5.70
C ILE A 88 2.06 -18.61 6.41
N ARG A 89 2.18 -18.25 7.68
CA ARG A 89 3.39 -18.51 8.46
C ARG A 89 3.77 -19.97 8.44
N LYS A 90 2.78 -20.85 8.69
CA LYS A 90 3.01 -22.31 8.70
C LYS A 90 3.43 -22.82 7.33
N ASP A 91 2.78 -22.38 6.24
CA ASP A 91 3.11 -22.81 4.88
C ASP A 91 4.53 -22.36 4.47
N VAL A 92 4.93 -21.14 4.87
CA VAL A 92 6.30 -20.63 4.66
C VAL A 92 7.32 -21.45 5.46
N ASP A 93 7.02 -21.83 6.71
CA ASP A 93 7.90 -22.68 7.52
C ASP A 93 8.01 -24.09 6.93
N ASP A 94 6.91 -24.67 6.45
CA ASP A 94 6.87 -26.02 5.91
C ASP A 94 7.56 -26.10 4.52
N SER A 95 7.41 -25.09 3.67
CA SER A 95 7.99 -25.07 2.32
C SER A 95 9.46 -24.61 2.29
N GLY A 96 9.83 -23.69 3.18
CA GLY A 96 11.14 -23.02 3.15
C GLY A 96 11.33 -22.08 1.94
N GLU A 97 10.28 -21.86 1.13
CA GLU A 97 10.36 -21.05 -0.08
C GLU A 97 10.12 -19.57 0.18
N VAL A 98 10.79 -18.71 -0.60
CA VAL A 98 10.60 -17.25 -0.59
C VAL A 98 9.58 -16.82 -1.64
N GLY A 99 9.04 -15.59 -1.50
CA GLY A 99 8.21 -14.99 -2.52
C GLY A 99 6.83 -15.63 -2.71
N GLN A 100 6.29 -16.27 -1.67
CA GLN A 100 5.05 -17.04 -1.81
C GLN A 100 3.79 -16.20 -1.71
N TYR A 101 3.79 -15.19 -0.80
CA TYR A 101 2.58 -14.44 -0.45
C TYR A 101 2.82 -12.94 -0.32
N ILE A 102 1.82 -12.17 -0.73
CA ILE A 102 1.72 -10.74 -0.43
C ILE A 102 0.43 -10.53 0.35
N LEU A 103 0.52 -9.74 1.43
CA LEU A 103 -0.63 -9.29 2.19
C LEU A 103 -0.72 -7.77 2.08
N THR A 104 -1.92 -7.23 2.03
CA THR A 104 -2.13 -5.79 2.18
C THR A 104 -3.02 -5.53 3.38
N GLY A 105 -2.80 -4.40 4.04
CA GLY A 105 -3.63 -3.97 5.14
C GLY A 105 -3.56 -2.46 5.38
N SER A 106 -4.57 -1.91 6.05
CA SER A 106 -4.57 -0.52 6.44
C SER A 106 -3.49 -0.24 7.50
N SER A 107 -3.14 1.04 7.72
CA SER A 107 -2.12 1.43 8.72
C SER A 107 -2.52 1.00 10.14
N SER A 108 -3.81 0.94 10.45
CA SER A 108 -4.35 0.42 11.72
C SER A 108 -4.13 -1.09 11.89
N ALA A 109 -4.20 -1.86 10.82
CA ALA A 109 -3.92 -3.30 10.85
C ALA A 109 -2.47 -3.64 11.23
N ALA A 110 -1.54 -2.70 11.07
CA ALA A 110 -0.14 -2.91 11.45
C ALA A 110 0.06 -2.97 12.98
N VAL A 111 -0.86 -2.39 13.76
CA VAL A 111 -0.79 -2.37 15.23
C VAL A 111 -1.12 -3.74 15.81
N ASP A 112 -2.04 -4.48 15.19
CA ASP A 112 -2.56 -5.75 15.67
C ASP A 112 -1.87 -6.98 15.06
N THR A 113 -0.78 -6.79 14.31
CA THR A 113 -0.07 -7.93 13.71
C THR A 113 0.58 -8.81 14.77
N PRO A 114 0.33 -10.12 14.74
CA PRO A 114 0.98 -11.05 15.67
C PRO A 114 2.50 -11.01 15.57
N HIS A 115 3.21 -11.01 16.69
CA HIS A 115 4.69 -11.09 16.73
C HIS A 115 5.26 -12.37 16.10
N THR A 116 4.43 -13.37 15.88
CA THR A 116 4.81 -14.70 15.38
C THR A 116 5.23 -14.75 13.90
N GLY A 117 5.18 -13.63 13.18
CA GLY A 117 5.57 -13.58 11.75
C GLY A 117 7.03 -13.18 11.50
N THR A 118 7.84 -12.94 12.55
CA THR A 118 9.24 -12.50 12.42
C THR A 118 10.05 -13.47 11.55
N LEU A 119 10.82 -12.93 10.60
CA LEU A 119 11.64 -13.63 9.60
C LEU A 119 10.84 -14.41 8.53
N ARG A 120 9.52 -14.56 8.62
CA ARG A 120 8.66 -15.22 7.63
C ARG A 120 7.92 -14.20 6.78
N ILE A 121 7.35 -13.19 7.45
CA ILE A 121 6.55 -12.14 6.82
C ILE A 121 7.24 -10.79 7.05
N SER A 122 7.82 -10.26 5.99
CA SER A 122 8.48 -8.96 6.04
C SER A 122 7.46 -7.84 5.88
N ARG A 123 7.59 -6.76 6.65
CA ARG A 123 6.71 -5.59 6.54
C ARG A 123 7.34 -4.49 5.70
N MET A 124 6.53 -3.80 4.93
CA MET A 124 6.90 -2.56 4.29
C MET A 124 5.78 -1.53 4.42
N LYS A 125 6.19 -0.27 4.52
CA LYS A 125 5.26 0.85 4.58
C LYS A 125 5.19 1.50 3.20
N MET A 126 3.97 1.63 2.67
CA MET A 126 3.70 2.31 1.43
C MET A 126 3.07 3.67 1.72
N TYR A 127 3.58 4.70 1.08
CA TYR A 127 3.11 6.07 1.18
C TYR A 127 2.31 6.48 -0.07
N PRO A 128 1.57 7.59 -0.03
CA PRO A 128 1.09 8.24 -1.24
C PRO A 128 2.23 8.52 -2.22
N MET A 129 1.92 8.80 -3.47
CA MET A 129 2.90 9.01 -4.54
C MET A 129 3.74 10.26 -4.29
N SER A 130 5.03 10.16 -4.54
CA SER A 130 5.93 11.30 -4.67
C SER A 130 5.68 12.04 -6.00
N LEU A 131 6.22 13.25 -6.13
CA LEU A 131 6.20 13.99 -7.40
C LEU A 131 6.95 13.25 -8.53
N TYR A 132 7.93 12.44 -8.17
CA TYR A 132 8.65 11.59 -9.13
C TYR A 132 7.75 10.45 -9.65
N GLU A 133 7.05 9.76 -8.77
CA GLU A 133 6.13 8.69 -9.15
C GLU A 133 4.93 9.19 -9.96
N SER A 134 4.44 10.41 -9.66
CA SER A 134 3.38 11.07 -10.43
C SER A 134 3.86 11.73 -11.72
N LYS A 135 5.17 11.68 -12.02
CA LYS A 135 5.83 12.25 -13.20
C LYS A 135 5.77 13.79 -13.28
N GLU A 136 5.63 14.44 -12.15
CA GLU A 136 5.67 15.91 -12.03
C GLU A 136 7.09 16.40 -11.73
N SER A 137 7.92 15.58 -11.07
CA SER A 137 9.36 15.80 -10.97
C SER A 137 10.08 15.20 -12.16
N ASN A 138 11.07 15.90 -12.72
CA ASN A 138 11.94 15.41 -13.78
C ASN A 138 13.01 14.41 -13.28
N GLY A 139 13.21 14.33 -11.94
CA GLY A 139 14.18 13.42 -11.34
C GLY A 139 15.64 13.80 -11.56
N GLU A 140 15.95 15.03 -11.99
CA GLU A 140 17.35 15.47 -12.23
C GLU A 140 18.18 15.55 -10.94
N VAL A 141 17.52 15.68 -9.79
CA VAL A 141 18.21 15.76 -8.50
C VAL A 141 17.90 14.57 -7.65
N SER A 142 18.90 13.79 -7.31
CA SER A 142 18.83 12.69 -6.34
C SER A 142 19.42 13.14 -5.01
N LEU A 143 18.71 12.90 -3.91
CA LEU A 143 19.24 13.18 -2.57
C LEU A 143 20.52 12.38 -2.29
N LEU A 144 20.58 11.11 -2.76
CA LEU A 144 21.75 10.26 -2.63
C LEU A 144 22.95 10.88 -3.37
N GLU A 145 22.74 11.34 -4.60
CA GLU A 145 23.76 11.95 -5.42
C GLU A 145 24.31 13.25 -4.80
N LEU A 146 23.44 14.03 -4.14
CA LEU A 146 23.86 15.20 -3.37
C LEU A 146 24.78 14.85 -2.19
N PHE A 147 24.58 13.70 -1.56
CA PHE A 147 25.45 13.24 -0.46
C PHE A 147 26.78 12.67 -0.95
N GLU A 148 26.77 11.98 -2.10
CA GLU A 148 27.96 11.32 -2.65
C GLU A 148 28.84 12.27 -3.46
N HIS A 149 28.26 13.26 -4.11
CA HIS A 149 28.91 14.14 -5.08
C HIS A 149 28.52 15.62 -4.90
N SER A 150 28.62 16.13 -3.67
CA SER A 150 28.21 17.50 -3.31
C SER A 150 28.91 18.59 -4.15
N ASP A 151 30.11 18.34 -4.65
CA ASP A 151 30.95 19.30 -5.35
C ASP A 151 30.66 19.37 -6.87
N SER A 152 29.87 18.44 -7.41
CA SER A 152 29.55 18.35 -8.84
C SER A 152 28.12 18.84 -9.18
N PHE A 153 27.45 19.50 -8.24
CA PHE A 153 26.07 19.90 -8.41
C PHE A 153 25.91 21.07 -9.38
N GLU A 154 25.37 20.80 -10.56
CA GLU A 154 24.94 21.83 -11.49
C GLU A 154 23.54 22.35 -11.14
N THR A 155 23.25 23.59 -11.51
CA THR A 155 21.92 24.19 -11.31
C THR A 155 20.86 23.44 -12.10
N CYS A 156 19.94 22.75 -11.40
CA CYS A 156 18.80 22.08 -12.00
C CYS A 156 17.59 22.99 -12.05
N LYS A 157 16.80 22.87 -13.12
CA LYS A 157 15.56 23.64 -13.30
C LYS A 157 14.36 22.73 -13.14
N SER A 158 13.43 23.14 -12.28
CA SER A 158 12.11 22.53 -12.22
C SER A 158 11.23 23.04 -13.38
N ASN A 159 10.46 22.14 -13.98
CA ASN A 159 9.41 22.51 -14.95
C ASN A 159 8.12 22.97 -14.27
N MET A 160 8.05 22.88 -12.93
CA MET A 160 6.87 23.27 -12.14
C MET A 160 6.95 24.77 -11.79
N SER A 161 5.86 25.47 -12.04
CA SER A 161 5.66 26.83 -11.52
C SER A 161 5.37 26.81 -10.01
N ILE A 162 5.43 27.97 -9.37
CA ILE A 162 5.04 28.09 -7.95
C ILE A 162 3.56 27.71 -7.74
N ASP A 163 2.70 28.01 -8.71
CA ASP A 163 1.28 27.66 -8.63
C ASP A 163 1.05 26.17 -8.81
N ASP A 164 1.83 25.48 -9.66
CA ASP A 164 1.82 24.01 -9.73
C ASP A 164 2.25 23.37 -8.41
N ILE A 165 3.27 23.93 -7.75
CA ILE A 165 3.73 23.45 -6.44
C ILE A 165 2.63 23.62 -5.39
N LYS A 166 2.00 24.80 -5.31
CA LYS A 166 0.86 25.03 -4.41
C LYS A 166 -0.27 24.03 -4.66
N PHE A 167 -0.62 23.84 -5.93
CA PHE A 167 -1.67 22.91 -6.33
C PHE A 167 -1.34 21.48 -5.91
N THR A 168 -0.12 21.00 -6.18
CA THR A 168 0.31 19.63 -5.86
C THR A 168 0.37 19.38 -4.37
N ILE A 169 0.72 20.38 -3.55
CA ILE A 169 0.64 20.30 -2.09
C ILE A 169 -0.81 20.09 -1.63
N CYS A 170 -1.76 20.85 -2.17
CA CYS A 170 -3.18 20.73 -1.83
C CYS A 170 -3.79 19.41 -2.31
N ARG A 171 -3.43 18.96 -3.52
CA ARG A 171 -3.91 17.69 -4.08
C ARG A 171 -3.31 16.47 -3.38
N GLY A 172 -2.09 16.57 -2.89
CA GLY A 172 -1.33 15.45 -2.32
C GLY A 172 -0.98 14.38 -3.36
N GLY A 173 -0.39 13.27 -2.88
CA GLY A 173 0.11 12.17 -3.71
C GLY A 173 -0.86 10.98 -3.85
N TRP A 174 -2.15 11.18 -3.73
CA TRP A 174 -3.15 10.11 -3.83
C TRP A 174 -3.35 9.68 -5.29
N PRO A 175 -3.15 8.40 -5.67
CA PRO A 175 -3.30 7.95 -7.07
C PRO A 175 -4.65 8.31 -7.69
N ALA A 176 -5.73 8.25 -6.89
CA ALA A 176 -7.06 8.61 -7.36
C ALA A 176 -7.15 10.08 -7.79
N SER A 177 -6.45 11.00 -7.11
CA SER A 177 -6.47 12.42 -7.43
C SER A 177 -5.85 12.74 -8.80
N LEU A 178 -4.96 11.88 -9.31
CA LEU A 178 -4.37 12.03 -10.64
C LEU A 178 -5.37 11.77 -11.78
N ARG A 179 -6.48 11.08 -11.49
CA ARG A 179 -7.52 10.72 -12.48
C ARG A 179 -8.55 11.82 -12.70
N GLY A 180 -8.57 12.86 -11.88
CA GLY A 180 -9.52 13.98 -12.02
C GLY A 180 -9.36 14.69 -13.35
N LYS A 181 -10.49 14.95 -14.05
CA LYS A 181 -10.49 15.60 -15.38
C LYS A 181 -10.17 17.10 -15.31
N SER A 182 -10.29 17.72 -14.17
CA SER A 182 -9.96 19.13 -13.91
C SER A 182 -9.33 19.27 -12.53
N ASP A 183 -8.66 20.39 -12.28
CA ASP A 183 -8.02 20.63 -10.99
C ASP A 183 -9.02 20.67 -9.83
N ASN A 184 -10.20 21.25 -10.05
CA ASN A 184 -11.28 21.21 -9.09
C ASN A 184 -11.75 19.76 -8.79
N ALA A 185 -11.82 18.90 -9.81
CA ALA A 185 -12.18 17.49 -9.60
C ALA A 185 -11.10 16.73 -8.83
N LYS A 186 -9.81 17.01 -9.08
CA LYS A 186 -8.69 16.43 -8.34
C LYS A 186 -8.73 16.83 -6.86
N LEU A 187 -9.00 18.10 -6.56
CA LEU A 187 -9.12 18.59 -5.19
C LEU A 187 -10.38 18.03 -4.50
N ALA A 188 -11.49 17.88 -5.21
CA ALA A 188 -12.71 17.27 -4.67
C ALA A 188 -12.49 15.84 -4.21
N ILE A 189 -11.73 15.03 -4.96
CA ILE A 189 -11.36 13.64 -4.58
C ILE A 189 -10.61 13.63 -3.25
N VAL A 190 -9.65 14.54 -3.07
CA VAL A 190 -8.84 14.58 -1.85
C VAL A 190 -9.65 15.09 -0.66
N LYS A 191 -10.52 16.08 -0.87
CA LYS A 191 -11.43 16.59 0.16
C LYS A 191 -12.39 15.50 0.65
N ASP A 192 -12.91 14.69 -0.27
CA ASP A 192 -13.78 13.57 0.07
C ASP A 192 -13.03 12.49 0.85
N LEU A 193 -11.83 12.09 0.40
CA LEU A 193 -10.98 11.16 1.11
C LEU A 193 -10.66 11.63 2.54
N PHE A 194 -10.33 12.91 2.71
CA PHE A 194 -10.08 13.49 4.02
C PHE A 194 -11.34 13.42 4.91
N SER A 195 -12.49 13.80 4.38
CA SER A 195 -13.76 13.76 5.11
C SER A 195 -14.13 12.33 5.54
N GLN A 196 -13.96 11.35 4.67
CA GLN A 196 -14.20 9.94 4.98
C GLN A 196 -13.21 9.41 6.04
N THR A 197 -11.93 9.75 5.94
CA THR A 197 -10.92 9.35 6.94
C THR A 197 -11.25 9.93 8.31
N CYS A 198 -11.62 11.21 8.38
CA CYS A 198 -12.02 11.85 9.63
C CYS A 198 -13.29 11.24 10.22
N ALA A 199 -14.28 10.91 9.38
CA ALA A 199 -15.56 10.41 9.87
C ALA A 199 -15.50 8.95 10.34
N VAL A 200 -14.70 8.10 9.67
CA VAL A 200 -14.73 6.64 9.87
C VAL A 200 -13.49 6.12 10.58
N ASP A 201 -12.29 6.54 10.17
CA ASP A 201 -11.07 5.91 10.64
C ASP A 201 -10.62 6.46 12.00
N ILE A 202 -10.84 7.75 12.26
CA ILE A 202 -10.53 8.34 13.57
C ILE A 202 -11.42 7.77 14.67
N SER A 203 -12.70 7.52 14.37
CA SER A 203 -13.61 6.91 15.34
C SER A 203 -13.26 5.47 15.73
N LYS A 204 -12.48 4.76 14.90
CA LYS A 204 -11.99 3.40 15.18
C LYS A 204 -10.72 3.38 16.04
N ILE A 205 -9.92 4.44 15.97
CA ILE A 205 -8.62 4.55 16.66
C ILE A 205 -8.79 5.15 18.05
N ASP A 206 -9.72 6.09 18.21
CA ASP A 206 -9.97 6.78 19.47
C ASP A 206 -11.36 6.37 20.00
N SER A 207 -11.39 5.71 21.16
CA SER A 207 -12.65 5.40 21.89
C SER A 207 -13.38 6.66 22.37
N VAL A 208 -12.77 7.82 22.23
CA VAL A 208 -13.37 9.13 22.50
C VAL A 208 -14.03 9.63 21.22
N LYS A 209 -15.35 9.64 21.18
CA LYS A 209 -16.14 10.30 20.13
C LYS A 209 -15.87 11.82 20.14
N ARG A 210 -14.83 12.25 19.47
CA ARG A 210 -14.63 13.66 19.15
C ARG A 210 -15.30 13.95 17.81
N ASN A 211 -16.27 14.85 17.79
CA ASN A 211 -16.79 15.37 16.53
C ASN A 211 -15.64 15.97 15.74
N ALA A 212 -15.40 15.47 14.53
CA ALA A 212 -14.39 16.00 13.61
C ALA A 212 -14.86 17.32 12.97
N THR A 213 -15.12 18.30 13.81
CA THR A 213 -15.46 19.69 13.42
C THR A 213 -14.38 20.63 13.91
N TRP A 214 -13.14 20.40 13.43
CA TRP A 214 -12.02 21.35 13.59
C TRP A 214 -11.29 21.50 12.27
#